data_24c3974018595d2bf5b1f59794e89c9d
#
_entry.id   24c3974018595d2bf5b1f59794e89c9d
#
_cell.length_a   1.000
_cell.length_b   1.000
_cell.length_c   1.000
_cell.angle_alpha   90.00
_cell.angle_beta   90.00
_cell.angle_gamma   90.00
#
_symmetry.space_group_name_H-M   'P 1'
#
loop_
_entity.id
_entity.type
_entity.pdbx_description
1 polymer ?
#
loop_
_entity_poly.entity_id
_entity_poly.type
_entity_poly.pdbx_seq_one_letter_code
_entity_poly.pdbx_strand_id
1 'polypeptide(L)'
;MFRITLVLVLIFFSNYSFAEYKGLKKISKNNSFMDAKGIPYSSDLIIDKENTLLFIWNHGSGPDTQMDKCKKKPKFGYTWEGAVPPVILEFHNNKINNLVIKIFRLCSGVKGMSGKEQDKIFDLIKQGKKIDTYSELKQQKRQNIIFNKVEEFIEEGFKNIVIGGYSAGGWASLNLISRYPEKFKGAIAFNPAFAGPKREWNKELPNWGLFREEQIKELQRADSLNALVFVHSNDEFETPTTLSFLNNFNEINLINYTDLKANECYWADIDKFMPIEAGHEIPQSSCFLEYEKQNKFIYNYLQKIL
;
A
#
# COMPACT_ATOMS: atom_id res chain seq x y z
N MET A 1 16.94 -61.43 10.23
CA MET A 1 15.60 -60.85 10.00
C MET A 1 15.61 -59.41 10.49
N PHE A 2 15.92 -58.44 9.59
CA PHE A 2 15.88 -57.03 9.93
C PHE A 2 14.54 -56.48 9.48
N ARG A 3 13.71 -55.97 10.40
CA ARG A 3 12.50 -55.23 10.12
C ARG A 3 12.85 -53.78 9.87
N ILE A 4 12.73 -53.35 8.63
CA ILE A 4 12.78 -51.95 8.20
C ILE A 4 11.44 -51.34 8.52
N THR A 5 11.38 -50.45 9.53
CA THR A 5 10.18 -49.67 9.83
C THR A 5 10.24 -48.43 8.93
N LEU A 6 9.38 -48.42 7.92
CA LEU A 6 9.19 -47.29 7.01
C LEU A 6 8.43 -46.17 7.78
N VAL A 7 9.10 -45.08 8.17
CA VAL A 7 8.47 -43.90 8.74
C VAL A 7 7.99 -43.04 7.58
N LEU A 8 6.68 -43.09 7.31
CA LEU A 8 6.01 -42.19 6.39
C LEU A 8 5.89 -40.81 7.06
N VAL A 9 6.77 -39.88 6.70
CA VAL A 9 6.62 -38.47 7.02
C VAL A 9 5.55 -37.88 6.12
N LEU A 10 4.33 -37.80 6.63
CA LEU A 10 3.26 -37.03 6.00
C LEU A 10 3.56 -35.53 6.16
N ILE A 11 4.16 -34.95 5.13
CA ILE A 11 4.26 -33.50 5.01
C ILE A 11 2.85 -32.99 4.70
N PHE A 12 2.16 -32.53 5.72
CA PHE A 12 0.96 -31.74 5.55
C PHE A 12 1.38 -30.37 4.96
N PHE A 13 1.40 -30.29 3.64
CA PHE A 13 1.24 -28.98 2.99
C PHE A 13 -0.16 -28.49 3.38
N SER A 14 -0.23 -27.62 4.36
CA SER A 14 -1.42 -26.84 4.59
C SER A 14 -1.61 -25.94 3.37
N ASN A 15 -2.38 -26.44 2.40
CA ASN A 15 -2.94 -25.60 1.36
C ASN A 15 -3.83 -24.58 2.08
N TYR A 16 -3.28 -23.43 2.42
CA TYR A 16 -4.08 -22.26 2.69
C TYR A 16 -4.78 -21.89 1.38
N SER A 17 -5.91 -22.53 1.11
CA SER A 17 -6.80 -22.04 0.08
C SER A 17 -7.34 -20.70 0.58
N PHE A 18 -6.81 -19.62 0.05
CA PHE A 18 -7.44 -18.32 0.20
C PHE A 18 -8.87 -18.47 -0.32
N ALA A 19 -9.82 -18.24 0.57
CA ALA A 19 -11.22 -18.24 0.17
C ALA A 19 -11.39 -17.15 -0.90
N GLU A 20 -11.56 -17.58 -2.14
CA GLU A 20 -11.81 -16.71 -3.27
C GLU A 20 -13.03 -15.85 -2.94
N TYR A 21 -12.83 -14.56 -2.75
CA TYR A 21 -13.90 -13.64 -2.41
C TYR A 21 -14.83 -13.49 -3.63
N LYS A 22 -15.85 -14.33 -3.72
CA LYS A 22 -16.83 -14.40 -4.83
C LYS A 22 -17.62 -13.10 -5.08
N GLY A 23 -17.35 -12.03 -4.32
CA GLY A 23 -18.02 -10.72 -4.43
C GLY A 23 -17.34 -9.68 -5.32
N LEU A 24 -16.12 -9.93 -5.80
CA LEU A 24 -15.34 -8.95 -6.58
C LEU A 24 -15.73 -8.96 -8.06
N LYS A 25 -17.02 -8.81 -8.36
CA LYS A 25 -17.45 -8.54 -9.74
C LYS A 25 -17.05 -7.13 -10.14
N LYS A 26 -16.10 -7.06 -11.09
CA LYS A 26 -15.60 -5.87 -11.79
C LYS A 26 -14.79 -4.89 -10.93
N ILE A 27 -13.50 -5.08 -10.91
CA ILE A 27 -12.53 -3.98 -10.75
C ILE A 27 -12.98 -2.86 -11.69
N SER A 28 -13.21 -1.69 -11.13
CA SER A 28 -13.89 -0.63 -11.87
C SER A 28 -13.10 -0.22 -13.12
N LYS A 29 -13.82 0.17 -14.17
CA LYS A 29 -13.29 0.68 -15.46
C LYS A 29 -12.28 1.86 -15.34
N ASN A 30 -11.96 2.29 -14.12
CA ASN A 30 -11.15 3.47 -13.85
C ASN A 30 -9.80 3.17 -13.19
N ASN A 31 -9.46 1.90 -13.05
CA ASN A 31 -8.07 1.51 -12.82
C ASN A 31 -7.33 1.72 -14.13
N SER A 32 -6.25 2.48 -14.10
CA SER A 32 -5.62 2.90 -15.35
C SER A 32 -4.16 3.23 -15.15
N PHE A 33 -3.40 3.01 -16.20
CA PHE A 33 -2.09 3.63 -16.34
C PHE A 33 -2.25 5.14 -16.46
N MET A 34 -1.26 5.88 -16.01
CA MET A 34 -1.29 7.33 -15.98
C MET A 34 -0.09 7.91 -16.71
N ASP A 35 -0.28 9.01 -17.41
CA ASP A 35 0.82 9.83 -17.91
C ASP A 35 1.37 10.76 -16.81
N ALA A 36 2.44 11.50 -17.12
CA ALA A 36 3.07 12.46 -16.20
C ALA A 36 2.13 13.59 -15.71
N LYS A 37 0.99 13.76 -16.39
CA LYS A 37 -0.06 14.72 -15.99
C LYS A 37 -1.21 14.04 -15.24
N GLY A 38 -1.06 12.76 -14.91
CA GLY A 38 -2.10 11.96 -14.26
C GLY A 38 -3.29 11.65 -15.16
N ILE A 39 -3.12 11.72 -16.49
CA ILE A 39 -4.16 11.38 -17.45
C ILE A 39 -4.16 9.87 -17.68
N PRO A 40 -5.30 9.20 -17.44
CA PRO A 40 -5.41 7.75 -17.67
C PRO A 40 -5.24 7.38 -19.15
N TYR A 41 -4.57 6.27 -19.41
CA TYR A 41 -4.46 5.68 -20.74
C TYR A 41 -4.59 4.14 -20.67
N SER A 42 -4.80 3.50 -21.83
CA SER A 42 -4.93 2.04 -21.90
C SER A 42 -3.59 1.32 -21.69
N SER A 43 -3.65 0.19 -20.99
CA SER A 43 -2.50 -0.72 -20.80
C SER A 43 -1.99 -1.33 -22.11
N ASP A 44 -2.86 -1.39 -23.15
CA ASP A 44 -2.51 -1.93 -24.47
C ASP A 44 -1.42 -1.09 -25.18
N LEU A 45 -1.21 0.14 -24.72
CA LEU A 45 -0.14 1.00 -25.20
C LEU A 45 1.26 0.62 -24.67
N ILE A 46 1.34 -0.30 -23.70
CA ILE A 46 2.62 -0.79 -23.16
C ILE A 46 3.01 -2.05 -23.91
N ILE A 47 3.86 -1.88 -24.93
CA ILE A 47 4.27 -2.97 -25.81
C ILE A 47 5.33 -3.85 -25.14
N ASP A 48 6.32 -3.22 -24.49
CA ASP A 48 7.45 -3.92 -23.87
C ASP A 48 7.25 -4.05 -22.35
N LYS A 49 6.43 -5.03 -21.94
CA LYS A 49 6.10 -5.27 -20.54
C LYS A 49 7.27 -5.86 -19.77
N GLU A 50 8.14 -6.61 -20.41
CA GLU A 50 9.31 -7.23 -19.79
C GLU A 50 10.36 -6.20 -19.35
N ASN A 51 10.59 -5.17 -20.18
CA ASN A 51 11.50 -4.06 -19.87
C ASN A 51 10.75 -2.85 -19.27
N THR A 52 9.57 -3.08 -18.73
CA THR A 52 8.81 -2.08 -17.99
C THR A 52 8.90 -2.33 -16.49
N LEU A 53 9.26 -1.29 -15.72
CA LEU A 53 9.01 -1.25 -14.29
C LEU A 53 7.56 -0.78 -14.09
N LEU A 54 6.70 -1.70 -13.66
CA LEU A 54 5.33 -1.38 -13.30
C LEU A 54 5.28 -0.90 -11.85
N PHE A 55 4.94 0.36 -11.64
CA PHE A 55 4.71 0.93 -10.31
C PHE A 55 3.21 0.98 -10.04
N ILE A 56 2.71 0.12 -9.13
CA ILE A 56 1.29 0.07 -8.76
C ILE A 56 1.06 0.98 -7.56
N TRP A 57 0.31 2.05 -7.78
CA TRP A 57 -0.04 3.01 -6.72
C TRP A 57 -1.39 2.70 -6.09
N ASN A 58 -1.39 2.62 -4.75
CA ASN A 58 -2.56 2.33 -3.92
C ASN A 58 -2.92 3.55 -3.08
N HIS A 59 -4.17 3.97 -3.19
CA HIS A 59 -4.68 5.15 -2.48
C HIS A 59 -4.92 4.91 -0.98
N GLY A 60 -5.06 5.99 -0.21
CA GLY A 60 -5.48 5.99 1.19
C GLY A 60 -6.94 5.54 1.42
N SER A 61 -7.45 5.71 2.64
CA SER A 61 -8.79 5.20 3.02
C SER A 61 -9.97 6.00 2.46
N GLY A 62 -9.82 7.30 2.25
CA GLY A 62 -10.92 8.18 1.85
C GLY A 62 -11.67 7.75 0.59
N PRO A 63 -11.00 7.35 -0.49
CA PRO A 63 -11.65 6.86 -1.70
C PRO A 63 -12.40 5.54 -1.57
N ASP A 64 -12.16 4.75 -0.53
CA ASP A 64 -12.87 3.47 -0.35
C ASP A 64 -14.38 3.66 -0.19
N THR A 65 -14.77 4.68 0.54
CA THR A 65 -16.19 5.00 0.75
C THR A 65 -16.79 5.84 -0.39
N GLN A 66 -15.92 6.42 -1.22
CA GLN A 66 -16.29 7.33 -2.29
C GLN A 66 -15.57 6.99 -3.60
N MET A 67 -15.86 5.82 -4.14
CA MET A 67 -15.28 5.34 -5.40
C MET A 67 -15.34 6.36 -6.52
N ASP A 68 -16.37 7.19 -6.53
CA ASP A 68 -16.48 8.27 -7.51
C ASP A 68 -15.35 9.29 -7.40
N LYS A 69 -14.77 9.47 -6.22
CA LYS A 69 -13.61 10.36 -6.02
C LYS A 69 -12.34 9.77 -6.60
N CYS A 70 -12.11 8.47 -6.42
CA CYS A 70 -10.98 7.80 -7.06
C CYS A 70 -11.11 7.79 -8.59
N LYS A 71 -12.33 7.77 -9.08
CA LYS A 71 -12.65 7.70 -10.51
C LYS A 71 -12.57 9.04 -11.22
N LYS A 72 -12.85 10.13 -10.55
CA LYS A 72 -12.86 11.45 -11.18
C LYS A 72 -11.44 11.91 -11.47
N LYS A 73 -11.23 12.51 -12.66
CA LYS A 73 -10.11 13.43 -12.83
C LYS A 73 -10.26 14.47 -11.74
N PRO A 74 -9.23 14.73 -10.92
CA PRO A 74 -9.28 15.90 -10.06
C PRO A 74 -9.51 17.11 -10.93
N LYS A 75 -10.60 17.85 -10.69
CA LYS A 75 -10.87 19.10 -11.40
C LYS A 75 -9.84 20.17 -11.07
N PHE A 76 -9.23 20.02 -9.92
CA PHE A 76 -8.20 20.88 -9.34
C PHE A 76 -7.22 19.96 -8.68
N GLY A 77 -6.12 19.62 -9.33
CA GLY A 77 -4.99 18.91 -8.77
C GLY A 77 -5.27 17.73 -7.81
N TYR A 78 -4.29 17.37 -7.07
CA TYR A 78 -4.25 16.13 -6.27
C TYR A 78 -4.71 16.33 -4.82
N THR A 79 -5.88 16.88 -4.62
CA THR A 79 -6.43 17.14 -3.29
C THR A 79 -6.92 15.92 -2.53
N TRP A 80 -6.71 14.71 -3.05
CA TRP A 80 -7.36 13.53 -2.50
C TRP A 80 -6.39 12.38 -2.30
N GLU A 81 -6.60 11.65 -1.22
CA GLU A 81 -5.91 10.38 -0.89
C GLU A 81 -5.92 9.34 -2.03
N GLY A 82 -6.72 9.56 -3.07
CA GLY A 82 -6.82 8.68 -4.25
C GLY A 82 -5.88 9.03 -5.39
N ALA A 83 -5.23 10.17 -5.34
CA ALA A 83 -4.32 10.59 -6.40
C ALA A 83 -2.95 9.94 -6.27
N VAL A 84 -2.24 9.87 -7.38
CA VAL A 84 -0.82 9.57 -7.38
C VAL A 84 -0.10 10.88 -7.05
N PRO A 85 0.74 10.95 -6.01
CA PRO A 85 1.39 12.20 -5.65
C PRO A 85 2.36 12.65 -6.73
N PRO A 86 2.59 13.97 -6.86
CA PRO A 86 3.47 14.53 -7.89
C PRO A 86 4.86 13.90 -7.89
N VAL A 87 5.43 13.65 -6.72
CA VAL A 87 6.72 13.00 -6.56
C VAL A 87 6.82 11.63 -7.24
N ILE A 88 5.73 10.89 -7.26
CA ILE A 88 5.68 9.60 -7.98
C ILE A 88 5.42 9.81 -9.46
N LEU A 89 4.55 10.75 -9.82
CA LEU A 89 4.24 11.03 -11.23
C LEU A 89 5.47 11.47 -12.03
N GLU A 90 6.43 12.13 -11.40
CA GLU A 90 7.69 12.52 -12.07
C GLU A 90 8.51 11.33 -12.59
N PHE A 91 8.31 10.14 -12.01
CA PHE A 91 8.97 8.93 -12.51
C PHE A 91 8.31 8.34 -13.76
N HIS A 92 7.09 8.72 -14.09
CA HIS A 92 6.37 8.12 -15.22
C HIS A 92 7.08 8.39 -16.55
N ASN A 93 7.30 7.34 -17.34
CA ASN A 93 8.05 7.32 -18.59
C ASN A 93 9.58 7.57 -18.45
N ASN A 94 10.07 7.81 -17.25
CA ASN A 94 11.51 7.87 -17.01
C ASN A 94 12.11 6.47 -16.99
N LYS A 95 13.44 6.37 -17.15
CA LYS A 95 14.17 5.10 -17.13
C LYS A 95 15.02 4.99 -15.88
N ILE A 96 15.02 3.80 -15.28
CA ILE A 96 15.97 3.38 -14.25
C ILE A 96 16.51 2.02 -14.66
N ASN A 97 17.82 1.84 -14.68
CA ASN A 97 18.50 0.58 -15.04
C ASN A 97 17.94 -0.06 -16.34
N ASN A 98 17.72 0.74 -17.38
CA ASN A 98 17.12 0.34 -18.66
C ASN A 98 15.61 0.00 -18.64
N LEU A 99 14.97 -0.05 -17.50
CA LEU A 99 13.52 -0.24 -17.38
C LEU A 99 12.77 1.09 -17.52
N VAL A 100 11.71 1.10 -18.32
CA VAL A 100 10.80 2.25 -18.41
C VAL A 100 9.77 2.17 -17.30
N ILE A 101 9.64 3.21 -16.48
CA ILE A 101 8.68 3.24 -15.39
C ILE A 101 7.28 3.59 -15.92
N LYS A 102 6.32 2.73 -15.64
CA LYS A 102 4.90 2.96 -15.93
C LYS A 102 4.10 2.92 -14.63
N ILE A 103 3.42 4.02 -14.33
CA ILE A 103 2.62 4.14 -13.12
C ILE A 103 1.20 3.68 -13.41
N PHE A 104 0.72 2.76 -12.60
CA PHE A 104 -0.66 2.28 -12.61
C PHE A 104 -1.34 2.66 -11.29
N ARG A 105 -2.40 3.46 -11.37
CA ARG A 105 -3.23 3.80 -10.22
C ARG A 105 -4.32 2.76 -10.02
N LEU A 106 -4.38 2.17 -8.84
CA LEU A 106 -5.41 1.21 -8.47
C LEU A 106 -6.44 1.85 -7.53
N CYS A 107 -7.71 1.82 -7.95
CA CYS A 107 -8.84 2.22 -7.12
C CYS A 107 -9.49 0.97 -6.53
N SER A 108 -9.21 0.65 -5.28
CA SER A 108 -9.66 -0.61 -4.67
C SER A 108 -11.15 -0.65 -4.35
N GLY A 109 -11.76 0.48 -4.00
CA GLY A 109 -13.22 0.58 -3.77
C GLY A 109 -13.75 -0.34 -2.67
N VAL A 110 -12.98 -0.60 -1.66
CA VAL A 110 -13.36 -1.52 -0.59
C VAL A 110 -14.32 -0.85 0.37
N LYS A 111 -15.49 -1.44 0.54
CA LYS A 111 -16.38 -1.11 1.67
C LYS A 111 -15.88 -1.86 2.89
N GLY A 112 -15.66 -1.14 3.98
CA GLY A 112 -15.36 -1.73 5.28
C GLY A 112 -16.52 -2.57 5.80
N MET A 113 -16.29 -3.34 6.85
CA MET A 113 -17.35 -3.97 7.63
C MET A 113 -18.09 -2.89 8.44
N SER A 114 -19.36 -3.08 8.67
CA SER A 114 -20.11 -2.27 9.65
C SER A 114 -19.54 -2.49 11.05
N GLY A 115 -19.72 -1.51 11.97
CA GLY A 115 -19.32 -1.67 13.37
C GLY A 115 -19.86 -2.95 14.00
N LYS A 116 -21.15 -3.28 13.75
CA LYS A 116 -21.77 -4.51 14.26
C LYS A 116 -21.11 -5.80 13.75
N GLU A 117 -20.67 -5.84 12.50
CA GLU A 117 -19.94 -7.00 11.96
C GLU A 117 -18.56 -7.13 12.61
N GLN A 118 -17.88 -6.00 12.82
CA GLN A 118 -16.59 -5.98 13.50
C GLN A 118 -16.70 -6.46 14.95
N ASP A 119 -17.69 -5.98 15.69
CA ASP A 119 -17.96 -6.38 17.08
C ASP A 119 -18.23 -7.89 17.19
N LYS A 120 -19.06 -8.43 16.29
CA LYS A 120 -19.36 -9.88 16.24
C LYS A 120 -18.10 -10.71 16.01
N ILE A 121 -17.25 -10.33 15.07
CA ILE A 121 -16.00 -11.02 14.78
C ILE A 121 -15.07 -10.94 15.99
N PHE A 122 -14.99 -9.78 16.60
CA PHE A 122 -14.17 -9.56 17.79
C PHE A 122 -14.59 -10.41 18.98
N ASP A 123 -15.89 -10.54 19.23
CA ASP A 123 -16.40 -11.42 20.27
C ASP A 123 -16.08 -12.91 20.01
N LEU A 124 -16.07 -13.32 18.75
CA LEU A 124 -15.67 -14.66 18.37
C LEU A 124 -14.17 -14.90 18.59
N ILE A 125 -13.31 -13.89 18.32
CA ILE A 125 -11.87 -13.96 18.61
C ILE A 125 -11.63 -14.08 20.11
N LYS A 126 -12.31 -13.26 20.93
CA LYS A 126 -12.23 -13.33 22.41
C LYS A 126 -12.63 -14.71 22.94
N GLN A 127 -13.53 -15.41 22.27
CA GLN A 127 -13.95 -16.77 22.60
C GLN A 127 -12.93 -17.83 22.10
N GLY A 128 -11.79 -17.43 21.58
CA GLY A 128 -10.76 -18.35 21.08
C GLY A 128 -11.11 -19.07 19.79
N LYS A 129 -12.18 -18.63 19.10
CA LYS A 129 -12.54 -19.21 17.81
C LYS A 129 -11.56 -18.77 16.74
N LYS A 130 -10.99 -19.72 16.02
CA LYS A 130 -10.23 -19.45 14.80
C LYS A 130 -11.21 -19.02 13.72
N ILE A 131 -11.27 -17.74 13.46
CA ILE A 131 -12.05 -17.17 12.38
C ILE A 131 -11.05 -16.64 11.39
N ASP A 132 -11.27 -16.86 10.12
CA ASP A 132 -10.59 -16.12 9.07
C ASP A 132 -11.14 -14.68 9.05
N THR A 133 -10.73 -13.93 10.06
CA THR A 133 -11.16 -12.55 10.25
C THR A 133 -10.54 -11.60 9.25
N TYR A 134 -9.43 -12.03 8.62
CA TYR A 134 -8.68 -11.18 7.71
C TYR A 134 -9.39 -10.99 6.37
N SER A 135 -10.06 -12.00 5.86
CA SER A 135 -10.82 -11.87 4.61
C SER A 135 -11.96 -10.85 4.70
N GLU A 136 -12.44 -10.60 5.91
CA GLU A 136 -13.54 -9.68 6.19
C GLU A 136 -13.10 -8.26 6.58
N LEU A 137 -11.84 -8.07 6.96
CA LEU A 137 -11.30 -6.75 7.31
C LEU A 137 -11.10 -5.89 6.05
N LYS A 138 -11.35 -4.59 6.20
CA LYS A 138 -11.15 -3.62 5.10
C LYS A 138 -9.76 -3.69 4.51
N GLN A 139 -8.72 -3.79 5.34
CA GLN A 139 -7.33 -3.90 4.88
C GLN A 139 -7.07 -5.21 4.14
N GLN A 140 -7.60 -6.33 4.62
CA GLN A 140 -7.44 -7.61 3.94
C GLN A 140 -8.15 -7.62 2.57
N LYS A 141 -9.37 -7.09 2.51
CA LYS A 141 -10.10 -6.93 1.24
C LYS A 141 -9.30 -6.07 0.25
N ARG A 142 -8.70 -4.99 0.73
CA ARG A 142 -7.82 -4.14 -0.09
C ARG A 142 -6.62 -4.92 -0.61
N GLN A 143 -5.92 -5.62 0.27
CA GLN A 143 -4.75 -6.42 -0.11
C GLN A 143 -5.11 -7.48 -1.15
N ASN A 144 -6.23 -8.17 -0.99
CA ASN A 144 -6.69 -9.17 -1.96
C ASN A 144 -6.98 -8.55 -3.34
N ILE A 145 -7.62 -7.37 -3.38
CA ILE A 145 -7.88 -6.67 -4.65
C ILE A 145 -6.58 -6.27 -5.34
N ILE A 146 -5.62 -5.75 -4.56
CA ILE A 146 -4.32 -5.35 -5.09
C ILE A 146 -3.58 -6.59 -5.61
N PHE A 147 -3.54 -7.67 -4.83
CA PHE A 147 -2.87 -8.90 -5.18
C PHE A 147 -3.43 -9.51 -6.46
N ASN A 148 -4.76 -9.63 -6.57
CA ASN A 148 -5.40 -10.15 -7.79
C ASN A 148 -5.02 -9.31 -9.02
N LYS A 149 -4.91 -7.98 -8.87
CA LYS A 149 -4.49 -7.12 -9.98
C LYS A 149 -3.01 -7.30 -10.33
N VAL A 150 -2.17 -7.58 -9.34
CA VAL A 150 -0.76 -7.94 -9.57
C VAL A 150 -0.65 -9.25 -10.35
N GLU A 151 -1.42 -10.26 -9.98
CA GLU A 151 -1.44 -11.55 -10.71
C GLU A 151 -1.85 -11.35 -12.17
N GLU A 152 -2.91 -10.57 -12.43
CA GLU A 152 -3.31 -10.21 -13.80
C GLU A 152 -2.14 -9.58 -14.59
N PHE A 153 -1.39 -8.66 -13.98
CA PHE A 153 -0.24 -8.04 -14.66
C PHE A 153 0.93 -9.00 -14.88
N ILE A 154 1.16 -9.93 -13.95
CA ILE A 154 2.17 -10.98 -14.15
C ILE A 154 1.77 -11.87 -15.33
N GLU A 155 0.50 -12.28 -15.42
CA GLU A 155 -0.03 -13.04 -16.54
C GLU A 155 0.04 -12.27 -17.86
N GLU A 156 -0.11 -10.94 -17.83
CA GLU A 156 0.11 -10.07 -18.98
C GLU A 156 1.57 -9.94 -19.41
N GLY A 157 2.54 -10.40 -18.60
CA GLY A 157 3.98 -10.42 -18.91
C GLY A 157 4.82 -9.34 -18.22
N PHE A 158 4.28 -8.60 -17.24
CA PHE A 158 5.09 -7.71 -16.42
C PHE A 158 5.94 -8.51 -15.43
N LYS A 159 7.27 -8.30 -15.44
CA LYS A 159 8.23 -9.01 -14.58
C LYS A 159 8.79 -8.15 -13.45
N ASN A 160 8.80 -6.83 -13.64
CA ASN A 160 9.36 -5.88 -12.68
C ASN A 160 8.25 -5.07 -12.06
N ILE A 161 7.78 -5.45 -10.87
CA ILE A 161 6.66 -4.82 -10.19
C ILE A 161 7.15 -4.22 -8.86
N VAL A 162 6.93 -2.93 -8.70
CA VAL A 162 7.05 -2.21 -7.45
C VAL A 162 5.65 -1.78 -7.03
N ILE A 163 5.34 -1.96 -5.75
CA ILE A 163 4.07 -1.54 -5.19
C ILE A 163 4.28 -0.34 -4.28
N GLY A 164 3.36 0.59 -4.28
CA GLY A 164 3.44 1.73 -3.38
C GLY A 164 2.08 2.27 -3.02
N GLY A 165 2.06 3.13 -2.03
CA GLY A 165 0.80 3.72 -1.62
C GLY A 165 0.94 4.71 -0.48
N TYR A 166 -0.17 5.38 -0.22
CA TYR A 166 -0.33 6.37 0.81
C TYR A 166 -1.28 5.87 1.89
N SER A 167 -0.98 6.16 3.18
CA SER A 167 -1.86 5.82 4.29
C SER A 167 -2.23 4.32 4.30
N ALA A 168 -3.51 3.98 4.26
CA ALA A 168 -4.00 2.60 4.18
C ALA A 168 -3.49 1.83 2.95
N GLY A 169 -3.20 2.51 1.84
CA GLY A 169 -2.57 1.93 0.66
C GLY A 169 -1.09 1.60 0.90
N GLY A 170 -0.38 2.46 1.62
CA GLY A 170 0.99 2.21 2.07
C GLY A 170 1.07 1.01 3.01
N TRP A 171 0.14 0.93 3.99
CA TRP A 171 0.04 -0.22 4.89
C TRP A 171 -0.21 -1.53 4.14
N ALA A 172 -1.16 -1.52 3.20
CA ALA A 172 -1.45 -2.69 2.37
C ALA A 172 -0.24 -3.12 1.54
N SER A 173 0.53 -2.16 1.00
CA SER A 173 1.73 -2.45 0.21
C SER A 173 2.80 -3.16 1.04
N LEU A 174 3.05 -2.72 2.28
CA LEU A 174 3.99 -3.37 3.20
C LEU A 174 3.57 -4.81 3.52
N ASN A 175 2.29 -5.03 3.82
CA ASN A 175 1.79 -6.38 4.09
C ASN A 175 1.86 -7.31 2.87
N LEU A 176 1.66 -6.78 1.67
CA LEU A 176 1.73 -7.59 0.46
C LEU A 176 3.15 -8.04 0.15
N ILE A 177 4.15 -7.16 0.27
CA ILE A 177 5.54 -7.58 0.03
C ILE A 177 6.06 -8.53 1.11
N SER A 178 5.52 -8.49 2.34
CA SER A 178 5.88 -9.45 3.38
C SER A 178 5.32 -10.84 3.12
N ARG A 179 4.15 -10.93 2.51
CA ARG A 179 3.49 -12.21 2.19
C ARG A 179 3.95 -12.84 0.89
N TYR A 180 4.29 -12.02 -0.08
CA TYR A 180 4.60 -12.43 -1.45
C TYR A 180 5.86 -11.74 -1.98
N PRO A 181 7.00 -11.87 -1.27
CA PRO A 181 8.23 -11.15 -1.63
C PRO A 181 8.70 -11.46 -3.05
N GLU A 182 8.41 -12.66 -3.56
CA GLU A 182 8.79 -13.09 -4.92
C GLU A 182 8.00 -12.40 -6.05
N LYS A 183 6.87 -11.77 -5.73
CA LYS A 183 6.02 -11.07 -6.71
C LYS A 183 6.44 -9.62 -6.92
N PHE A 184 7.24 -9.07 -6.02
CA PHE A 184 7.58 -7.67 -6.00
C PHE A 184 9.08 -7.44 -5.93
N LYS A 185 9.56 -6.40 -6.59
CA LYS A 185 10.94 -5.92 -6.40
C LYS A 185 11.09 -5.16 -5.06
N GLY A 186 10.01 -4.54 -4.59
CA GLY A 186 9.98 -3.82 -3.34
C GLY A 186 8.72 -2.95 -3.19
N ALA A 187 8.68 -2.15 -2.11
CA ALA A 187 7.57 -1.23 -1.86
C ALA A 187 8.03 0.19 -1.51
N ILE A 188 7.18 1.19 -1.84
CA ILE A 188 7.35 2.57 -1.39
C ILE A 188 6.07 2.99 -0.66
N ALA A 189 6.17 3.22 0.65
CA ALA A 189 5.03 3.56 1.48
C ALA A 189 5.15 4.98 2.03
N PHE A 190 4.10 5.78 1.84
CA PHE A 190 4.02 7.14 2.35
C PHE A 190 3.03 7.18 3.51
N ASN A 191 3.52 7.56 4.69
CA ASN A 191 2.74 7.64 5.92
C ASN A 191 1.79 6.43 6.08
N PRO A 192 2.33 5.19 6.04
CA PRO A 192 1.50 3.99 6.08
C PRO A 192 0.71 3.95 7.38
N ALA A 193 -0.61 3.81 7.27
CA ALA A 193 -1.51 3.78 8.42
C ALA A 193 -2.55 2.66 8.28
N PHE A 194 -2.70 1.88 9.36
CA PHE A 194 -3.67 0.78 9.39
C PHE A 194 -5.11 1.31 9.48
N ALA A 195 -5.32 2.31 10.33
CA ALA A 195 -6.64 2.75 10.75
C ALA A 195 -6.70 4.28 10.92
N GLY A 196 -7.81 4.78 11.42
CA GLY A 196 -8.02 6.17 11.78
C GLY A 196 -7.06 6.69 12.86
N PRO A 197 -7.17 7.98 13.23
CA PRO A 197 -6.28 8.59 14.22
C PRO A 197 -6.28 7.83 15.55
N LYS A 198 -5.12 7.73 16.20
CA LYS A 198 -4.96 7.00 17.47
C LYS A 198 -5.91 7.43 18.57
N ARG A 199 -6.25 8.71 18.61
CA ARG A 199 -7.21 9.24 19.59
C ARG A 199 -8.58 8.59 19.51
N GLU A 200 -8.94 7.99 18.38
CA GLU A 200 -10.22 7.33 18.13
C GLU A 200 -10.20 5.83 18.45
N TRP A 201 -9.01 5.21 18.52
CA TRP A 201 -8.89 3.76 18.66
C TRP A 201 -9.54 3.19 19.93
N ASN A 202 -9.43 3.89 21.05
CA ASN A 202 -9.96 3.42 22.32
C ASN A 202 -11.42 3.80 22.56
N LYS A 203 -11.96 4.76 21.85
CA LYS A 203 -13.28 5.33 22.09
C LYS A 203 -14.30 4.92 21.04
N GLU A 204 -13.96 5.08 19.78
CA GLU A 204 -14.87 4.84 18.66
C GLU A 204 -14.58 3.54 17.93
N LEU A 205 -13.31 3.10 17.96
CA LEU A 205 -12.81 1.95 17.23
C LEU A 205 -11.93 1.04 18.12
N PRO A 206 -12.44 0.55 19.25
CA PRO A 206 -11.62 -0.15 20.26
C PRO A 206 -10.93 -1.41 19.73
N ASN A 207 -11.47 -2.01 18.68
CA ASN A 207 -10.95 -3.26 18.12
C ASN A 207 -9.86 -3.03 17.07
N TRP A 208 -9.67 -1.82 16.60
CA TRP A 208 -8.71 -1.53 15.52
C TRP A 208 -7.27 -1.72 15.98
N GLY A 209 -6.97 -1.38 17.22
CA GLY A 209 -5.65 -1.62 17.79
C GLY A 209 -5.26 -3.10 17.76
N LEU A 210 -6.20 -3.99 18.10
CA LEU A 210 -5.97 -5.44 18.07
C LEU A 210 -5.75 -5.96 16.66
N PHE A 211 -6.56 -5.53 15.70
CA PHE A 211 -6.38 -5.92 14.29
C PHE A 211 -5.06 -5.38 13.72
N ARG A 212 -4.66 -4.18 14.12
CA ARG A 212 -3.36 -3.63 13.77
C ARG A 212 -2.22 -4.51 14.29
N GLU A 213 -2.27 -4.89 15.56
CA GLU A 213 -1.26 -5.76 16.17
C GLU A 213 -1.18 -7.13 15.50
N GLU A 214 -2.30 -7.72 15.11
CA GLU A 214 -2.29 -8.97 14.35
C GLU A 214 -1.63 -8.81 12.98
N GLN A 215 -1.88 -7.71 12.27
CA GLN A 215 -1.21 -7.44 10.99
C GLN A 215 0.30 -7.15 11.16
N ILE A 216 0.70 -6.50 12.25
CA ILE A 216 2.12 -6.32 12.58
C ILE A 216 2.79 -7.68 12.83
N LYS A 217 2.17 -8.54 13.63
CA LYS A 217 2.70 -9.91 13.87
C LYS A 217 2.83 -10.70 12.57
N GLU A 218 1.88 -10.55 11.67
CA GLU A 218 1.92 -11.19 10.36
C GLU A 218 3.08 -10.65 9.52
N LEU A 219 3.23 -9.34 9.46
CA LEU A 219 4.31 -8.67 8.76
C LEU A 219 5.69 -9.09 9.32
N GLN A 220 5.80 -9.23 10.65
CA GLN A 220 7.02 -9.65 11.33
C GLN A 220 7.41 -11.13 11.11
N ARG A 221 6.56 -11.93 10.47
CA ARG A 221 6.91 -13.30 10.06
C ARG A 221 7.77 -13.36 8.80
N ALA A 222 7.85 -12.26 8.07
CA ALA A 222 8.70 -12.19 6.89
C ALA A 222 10.19 -12.18 7.30
N ASP A 223 11.01 -12.93 6.58
CA ASP A 223 12.46 -12.96 6.79
C ASP A 223 13.12 -11.64 6.35
N SER A 224 12.57 -10.99 5.34
CA SER A 224 13.01 -9.70 4.84
C SER A 224 11.84 -8.83 4.38
N LEU A 225 12.04 -7.52 4.35
CA LEU A 225 11.04 -6.56 3.90
C LEU A 225 11.71 -5.42 3.14
N ASN A 226 11.82 -5.58 1.83
CA ASN A 226 12.45 -4.57 0.98
C ASN A 226 11.50 -3.39 0.74
N ALA A 227 11.65 -2.33 1.55
CA ALA A 227 10.77 -1.17 1.45
C ALA A 227 11.48 0.16 1.75
N LEU A 228 11.02 1.20 1.06
CA LEU A 228 11.26 2.60 1.40
C LEU A 228 10.00 3.15 2.05
N VAL A 229 10.11 3.60 3.30
CA VAL A 229 8.98 4.07 4.10
C VAL A 229 9.23 5.52 4.52
N PHE A 230 8.35 6.41 4.12
CA PHE A 230 8.32 7.79 4.56
C PHE A 230 7.32 7.96 5.70
N VAL A 231 7.73 8.62 6.77
CA VAL A 231 6.89 8.87 7.94
C VAL A 231 7.20 10.24 8.54
N HIS A 232 6.18 10.90 9.08
CA HIS A 232 6.32 12.20 9.72
C HIS A 232 6.02 12.14 11.22
N SER A 233 6.82 12.84 12.04
CA SER A 233 6.65 12.80 13.50
C SER A 233 5.32 13.39 13.98
N ASN A 234 4.75 14.33 13.23
CA ASN A 234 3.46 14.96 13.51
C ASN A 234 2.30 14.31 12.73
N ASP A 235 2.48 13.08 12.28
CA ASP A 235 1.39 12.30 11.71
C ASP A 235 0.44 11.85 12.82
N GLU A 236 -0.84 12.14 12.67
CA GLU A 236 -1.85 11.80 13.69
C GLU A 236 -2.24 10.31 13.67
N PHE A 237 -1.89 9.58 12.61
CA PHE A 237 -2.21 8.16 12.44
C PHE A 237 -1.06 7.27 12.91
N GLU A 238 0.09 7.36 12.27
CA GLU A 238 1.28 6.59 12.60
C GLU A 238 2.50 7.52 12.63
N THR A 239 3.36 7.31 13.61
CA THR A 239 4.59 8.09 13.80
C THR A 239 5.80 7.17 13.67
N PRO A 240 7.03 7.71 13.56
CA PRO A 240 8.24 6.89 13.59
C PRO A 240 8.29 5.92 14.78
N THR A 241 7.79 6.36 15.95
CA THR A 241 7.75 5.52 17.15
C THR A 241 6.77 4.34 16.99
N THR A 242 5.59 4.57 16.40
CA THR A 242 4.59 3.50 16.25
C THR A 242 4.89 2.55 15.11
N LEU A 243 5.74 2.98 14.18
CA LEU A 243 6.28 2.16 13.10
C LEU A 243 7.67 1.59 13.43
N SER A 244 8.17 1.75 14.66
CA SER A 244 9.51 1.30 15.05
C SER A 244 9.75 -0.21 14.88
N PHE A 245 8.68 -1.02 14.86
CA PHE A 245 8.76 -2.45 14.54
C PHE A 245 9.36 -2.72 13.16
N LEU A 246 9.28 -1.76 12.23
CA LEU A 246 9.90 -1.86 10.90
C LEU A 246 11.44 -1.86 10.97
N ASN A 247 12.04 -1.29 12.01
CA ASN A 247 13.50 -1.28 12.19
C ASN A 247 14.09 -2.68 12.44
N ASN A 248 13.26 -3.69 12.67
CA ASN A 248 13.70 -5.07 12.82
C ASN A 248 14.07 -5.73 11.47
N PHE A 249 13.79 -5.08 10.36
CA PHE A 249 14.09 -5.59 9.01
C PHE A 249 15.29 -4.87 8.39
N ASN A 250 16.28 -5.63 7.95
CA ASN A 250 17.54 -5.07 7.41
C ASN A 250 17.39 -4.29 6.11
N GLU A 251 16.36 -4.56 5.33
CA GLU A 251 16.15 -4.00 4.00
C GLU A 251 15.17 -2.83 3.97
N ILE A 252 14.66 -2.41 5.13
CA ILE A 252 13.82 -1.24 5.25
C ILE A 252 14.67 0.03 5.32
N ASN A 253 14.28 1.02 4.52
CA ASN A 253 14.73 2.38 4.66
C ASN A 253 13.58 3.23 5.24
N LEU A 254 13.61 3.51 6.53
CA LEU A 254 12.63 4.36 7.20
C LEU A 254 13.11 5.80 7.21
N ILE A 255 12.48 6.68 6.43
CA ILE A 255 12.81 8.10 6.31
C ILE A 255 11.82 8.92 7.13
N ASN A 256 12.34 9.54 8.19
CA ASN A 256 11.59 10.52 8.96
C ASN A 256 11.86 11.92 8.40
N TYR A 257 10.86 12.55 7.77
CA TYR A 257 10.98 13.84 7.11
C TYR A 257 10.41 14.99 7.96
N THR A 258 10.68 14.99 9.26
CA THR A 258 10.22 16.01 10.23
C THR A 258 10.68 17.44 9.94
N ASP A 259 11.69 17.62 9.11
CA ASP A 259 12.17 18.95 8.71
C ASP A 259 11.13 19.71 7.85
N LEU A 260 10.19 18.97 7.23
CA LEU A 260 9.09 19.58 6.49
C LEU A 260 7.94 19.90 7.45
N LYS A 261 7.63 21.17 7.62
CA LYS A 261 6.50 21.60 8.43
C LYS A 261 5.23 21.68 7.58
N ALA A 262 4.15 21.06 8.02
CA ALA A 262 2.90 21.00 7.26
C ALA A 262 2.37 22.40 6.92
N ASN A 263 2.36 23.31 7.86
CA ASN A 263 1.90 24.69 7.67
C ASN A 263 2.75 25.55 6.73
N GLU A 264 3.93 25.10 6.36
CA GLU A 264 4.82 25.72 5.38
C GLU A 264 4.70 25.07 4.00
N CYS A 265 3.93 23.99 3.88
CA CYS A 265 3.71 23.22 2.65
C CYS A 265 2.32 23.46 2.07
N TYR A 266 2.23 23.39 0.75
CA TYR A 266 1.01 23.62 0.00
C TYR A 266 0.72 22.42 -0.88
N TRP A 267 -0.55 22.16 -1.13
CA TRP A 267 -0.97 21.15 -2.08
C TRP A 267 -0.36 21.42 -3.46
N ALA A 268 0.20 20.40 -4.08
CA ALA A 268 1.04 20.58 -5.28
C ALA A 268 0.29 21.13 -6.49
N ASP A 269 -1.01 20.97 -6.56
CA ASP A 269 -1.83 21.29 -7.74
C ASP A 269 -3.05 22.18 -7.47
N ILE A 270 -3.20 22.66 -6.26
CA ILE A 270 -4.20 23.68 -5.93
C ILE A 270 -3.49 25.02 -5.88
N ASP A 271 -4.21 26.08 -6.23
CA ASP A 271 -3.74 27.44 -6.04
C ASP A 271 -2.91 27.54 -4.77
N LYS A 272 -1.75 28.18 -4.88
CA LYS A 272 -0.66 28.30 -3.91
C LYS A 272 -1.05 28.72 -2.47
N PHE A 273 -2.33 28.69 -2.16
CA PHE A 273 -2.92 29.24 -0.94
C PHE A 273 -3.59 28.23 -0.01
N MET A 274 -3.65 26.94 -0.37
CA MET A 274 -4.16 25.94 0.58
C MET A 274 -2.99 25.26 1.29
N PRO A 275 -2.69 25.65 2.54
CA PRO A 275 -1.65 24.99 3.33
C PRO A 275 -2.08 23.57 3.66
N ILE A 276 -1.09 22.71 3.88
CA ILE A 276 -1.31 21.39 4.43
C ILE A 276 -1.50 21.52 5.94
N GLU A 277 -2.56 20.89 6.46
CA GLU A 277 -2.91 21.02 7.87
C GLU A 277 -2.23 19.95 8.75
N ALA A 278 -1.95 18.77 8.20
CA ALA A 278 -1.42 17.63 8.95
C ALA A 278 -0.16 17.03 8.32
N GLY A 279 0.74 16.53 9.17
CA GLY A 279 1.93 15.81 8.72
C GLY A 279 1.64 14.62 7.82
N HIS A 280 0.46 14.01 8.00
CA HIS A 280 0.00 12.90 7.18
C HIS A 280 -0.11 13.24 5.69
N GLU A 281 -0.47 14.47 5.35
CA GLU A 281 -0.74 14.91 3.98
C GLU A 281 0.49 15.45 3.22
N ILE A 282 1.60 15.70 3.92
CA ILE A 282 2.82 16.28 3.33
C ILE A 282 3.31 15.57 2.06
N PRO A 283 3.26 14.22 1.93
CA PRO A 283 3.70 13.55 0.70
C PRO A 283 2.99 13.98 -0.58
N GLN A 284 1.83 14.63 -0.45
CA GLN A 284 1.06 15.15 -1.58
C GLN A 284 1.38 16.62 -1.90
N SER A 285 2.36 17.21 -1.22
CA SER A 285 2.73 18.62 -1.34
C SER A 285 3.84 18.88 -2.34
N SER A 286 3.94 20.15 -2.73
CA SER A 286 5.10 20.66 -3.45
C SER A 286 6.39 20.62 -2.61
N CYS A 287 6.29 20.82 -1.28
CA CYS A 287 7.44 20.70 -0.38
C CYS A 287 8.06 19.31 -0.44
N PHE A 288 7.24 18.27 -0.41
CA PHE A 288 7.75 16.89 -0.46
C PHE A 288 8.38 16.58 -1.81
N LEU A 289 7.84 17.13 -2.88
CA LEU A 289 8.43 17.00 -4.21
C LEU A 289 9.84 17.62 -4.25
N GLU A 290 10.00 18.82 -3.72
CA GLU A 290 11.31 19.50 -3.66
C GLU A 290 12.28 18.79 -2.70
N TYR A 291 11.78 18.31 -1.56
CA TYR A 291 12.56 17.50 -0.62
C TYR A 291 13.11 16.23 -1.28
N GLU A 292 12.29 15.52 -2.03
CA GLU A 292 12.71 14.32 -2.73
C GLU A 292 13.67 14.63 -3.90
N LYS A 293 13.46 15.72 -4.64
CA LYS A 293 14.41 16.16 -5.69
C LYS A 293 15.81 16.41 -5.13
N GLN A 294 15.91 16.95 -3.92
CA GLN A 294 17.19 17.22 -3.25
C GLN A 294 17.83 15.91 -2.74
N ASN A 295 17.06 15.04 -2.10
CA ASN A 295 17.56 13.85 -1.39
C ASN A 295 17.62 12.60 -2.27
N LYS A 296 16.77 12.48 -3.28
CA LYS A 296 16.70 11.38 -4.24
C LYS A 296 16.49 10.00 -3.60
N PHE A 297 15.76 9.93 -2.48
CA PHE A 297 15.54 8.67 -1.76
C PHE A 297 14.83 7.64 -2.63
N ILE A 298 13.77 8.06 -3.35
CA ILE A 298 12.99 7.16 -4.22
C ILE A 298 13.85 6.70 -5.39
N TYR A 299 14.56 7.61 -6.04
CA TYR A 299 15.44 7.28 -7.16
C TYR A 299 16.52 6.26 -6.74
N ASN A 300 17.23 6.54 -5.64
CA ASN A 300 18.30 5.69 -5.13
C ASN A 300 17.76 4.31 -4.70
N TYR A 301 16.59 4.28 -4.08
CA TYR A 301 15.93 3.05 -3.70
C TYR A 301 15.57 2.21 -4.94
N LEU A 302 14.90 2.79 -5.92
CA LEU A 302 14.52 2.09 -7.15
C LEU A 302 15.77 1.59 -7.91
N GLN A 303 16.84 2.39 -7.95
CA GLN A 303 18.09 1.99 -8.58
C GLN A 303 18.76 0.79 -7.88
N LYS A 304 18.63 0.72 -6.55
CA LYS A 304 19.18 -0.38 -5.73
C LYS A 304 18.46 -1.70 -5.92
N ILE A 305 17.13 -1.67 -6.07
CA ILE A 305 16.29 -2.89 -6.08
C ILE A 305 16.11 -3.48 -7.50
N LEU A 306 16.53 -2.77 -8.53
CA LEU A 306 16.42 -3.17 -9.94
C LEU A 306 17.77 -3.54 -10.52
#